data_4640675eef24411b360f33318e65e4b7
#
_entry.id   4640675eef24411b360f33318e65e4b7
#
_cell.length_a   1.000
_cell.length_b   1.000
_cell.length_c   1.000
_cell.angle_alpha   90.00
_cell.angle_beta   90.00
_cell.angle_gamma   90.00
#
_symmetry.space_group_name_H-M   'P 1'
#
loop_
_entity.id
_entity.type
_entity.pdbx_description
1 polymer ?
#
loop_
_entity_poly.entity_id
_entity_poly.type
_entity_poly.pdbx_seq_one_letter_code
_entity_poly.pdbx_strand_id
1 'polypeptide(L)'
;MITIDVKDLMNKILNNAIANKASDIHIYPHTSGESFIRLRVKGNLSEYEKFSNREIEAIISLLKFNSNIDISRNKEPQSGRFVYKHNDKDYYLRVSTLPLSELNEGCVVRIFINELEDVEYSIFDEDSQYINDLSKRAYGLVLFSGPTGSGKSTSMYKLASMLARKNKQVITVEDPVEKKIPSLIQMQVNEKAGITYDNALKSILRCDPDAMVIGEIRDYKTASQVITSSFSGHLVLSTIHAEDSIGVINRLRDLNLSLEDIKQTIICIISQRLVNLTNGKRGLVTEILKRENIHEYIDNDKIHNLSLEKKFELAFEKGLISADEKEKWGY
;
A
#
# COMPACT_ATOMS: atom_id res chain seq x y z
N MET A 1 41.63 -17.76 -3.27
CA MET A 1 40.48 -16.96 -3.68
C MET A 1 39.24 -17.58 -3.04
N ILE A 2 38.71 -16.98 -2.01
CA ILE A 2 37.46 -17.46 -1.39
C ILE A 2 36.36 -17.11 -2.40
N THR A 3 35.80 -18.12 -3.06
CA THR A 3 34.64 -17.96 -3.93
C THR A 3 33.46 -17.67 -3.01
N ILE A 4 33.11 -16.41 -2.85
CA ILE A 4 31.90 -16.04 -2.11
C ILE A 4 30.71 -16.56 -2.93
N ASP A 5 29.89 -17.41 -2.34
CA ASP A 5 28.67 -17.87 -2.97
C ASP A 5 27.71 -16.67 -3.07
N VAL A 6 27.35 -16.29 -4.30
CA VAL A 6 26.44 -15.17 -4.58
C VAL A 6 25.08 -15.36 -3.88
N LYS A 7 24.66 -16.61 -3.70
CA LYS A 7 23.44 -16.95 -2.99
C LYS A 7 23.53 -16.61 -1.49
N ASP A 8 24.68 -16.94 -0.89
CA ASP A 8 24.92 -16.60 0.52
C ASP A 8 24.99 -15.09 0.72
N LEU A 9 25.60 -14.37 -0.23
CA LEU A 9 25.68 -12.92 -0.21
C LEU A 9 24.28 -12.29 -0.31
N MET A 10 23.46 -12.74 -1.28
CA MET A 10 22.08 -12.29 -1.41
C MET A 10 21.28 -12.58 -0.12
N ASN A 11 21.41 -13.77 0.45
CA ASN A 11 20.74 -14.15 1.68
C ASN A 11 21.18 -13.26 2.85
N LYS A 12 22.46 -12.96 3.00
CA LYS A 12 23.01 -12.03 4.02
C LYS A 12 22.33 -10.66 3.92
N ILE A 13 22.23 -10.11 2.70
CA ILE A 13 21.62 -8.81 2.45
C ILE A 13 20.12 -8.84 2.81
N LEU A 14 19.38 -9.84 2.33
CA LEU A 14 17.95 -9.98 2.58
C LEU A 14 17.65 -10.17 4.07
N ASN A 15 18.42 -11.04 4.75
CA ASN A 15 18.25 -11.29 6.19
C ASN A 15 18.50 -10.02 7.01
N ASN A 16 19.57 -9.26 6.68
CA ASN A 16 19.87 -8.01 7.36
C ASN A 16 18.75 -6.96 7.12
N ALA A 17 18.28 -6.82 5.88
CA ALA A 17 17.19 -5.90 5.55
C ALA A 17 15.90 -6.26 6.32
N ILE A 18 15.56 -7.55 6.41
CA ILE A 18 14.41 -8.03 7.17
C ILE A 18 14.58 -7.77 8.67
N ALA A 19 15.74 -8.08 9.25
CA ALA A 19 16.02 -7.85 10.66
C ALA A 19 15.92 -6.37 11.06
N ASN A 20 16.33 -5.46 10.16
CA ASN A 20 16.23 -4.01 10.35
C ASN A 20 14.85 -3.43 9.95
N LYS A 21 13.87 -4.26 9.57
CA LYS A 21 12.56 -3.84 9.08
C LYS A 21 12.65 -2.83 7.94
N ALA A 22 13.59 -3.02 7.03
CA ALA A 22 13.74 -2.19 5.84
C ALA A 22 12.53 -2.40 4.91
N SER A 23 12.03 -1.30 4.34
CA SER A 23 10.97 -1.36 3.32
C SER A 23 11.51 -1.63 1.93
N ASP A 24 12.73 -1.13 1.63
CA ASP A 24 13.33 -1.26 0.32
C ASP A 24 14.86 -1.46 0.44
N ILE A 25 15.41 -2.25 -0.49
CA ILE A 25 16.84 -2.44 -0.69
C ILE A 25 17.18 -1.83 -2.05
N HIS A 26 18.08 -0.85 -2.07
CA HIS A 26 18.54 -0.18 -3.27
C HIS A 26 19.91 -0.73 -3.66
N ILE A 27 20.02 -1.28 -4.86
CA ILE A 27 21.22 -1.97 -5.37
C ILE A 27 21.59 -1.34 -6.70
N TYR A 28 22.62 -0.49 -6.71
CA TYR A 28 23.08 0.19 -7.91
C TYR A 28 24.60 0.06 -8.05
N PRO A 29 25.09 -0.41 -9.20
CA PRO A 29 26.52 -0.32 -9.51
C PRO A 29 26.95 1.14 -9.65
N HIS A 30 28.18 1.45 -9.31
CA HIS A 30 28.73 2.80 -9.39
C HIS A 30 29.92 2.84 -10.35
N THR A 31 30.14 3.97 -11.03
CA THR A 31 31.22 4.16 -12.01
C THR A 31 32.62 4.04 -11.40
N SER A 32 32.77 4.26 -10.10
CA SER A 32 34.04 4.07 -9.37
C SER A 32 34.48 2.60 -9.20
N GLY A 33 33.62 1.64 -9.58
CA GLY A 33 33.90 0.20 -9.41
C GLY A 33 33.50 -0.38 -8.04
N GLU A 34 33.26 0.46 -7.05
CA GLU A 34 32.71 0.09 -5.74
C GLU A 34 31.31 0.67 -5.59
N SER A 35 30.38 -0.15 -5.17
CA SER A 35 28.97 0.20 -5.04
C SER A 35 28.45 -0.01 -3.63
N PHE A 36 27.53 0.85 -3.22
CA PHE A 36 26.85 0.70 -1.94
C PHE A 36 25.48 0.07 -2.13
N ILE A 37 25.18 -0.92 -1.32
CA ILE A 37 23.78 -1.32 -1.09
C ILE A 37 23.24 -0.41 0.01
N ARG A 38 22.05 0.15 -0.24
CA ARG A 38 21.37 1.05 0.69
C ARG A 38 20.05 0.45 1.13
N LEU A 39 19.74 0.59 2.40
CA LEU A 39 18.49 0.15 2.99
C LEU A 39 17.61 1.35 3.34
N ARG A 40 16.32 1.27 3.02
CA ARG A 40 15.34 2.24 3.49
C ARG A 40 14.69 1.72 4.76
N VAL A 41 15.03 2.32 5.90
CA VAL A 41 14.51 1.96 7.22
C VAL A 41 13.74 3.15 7.79
N LYS A 42 12.49 2.94 8.17
CA LYS A 42 11.59 4.00 8.70
C LYS A 42 11.53 5.26 7.81
N GLY A 43 11.62 5.08 6.50
CA GLY A 43 11.61 6.16 5.50
C GLY A 43 12.98 6.74 5.16
N ASN A 44 13.99 6.56 6.00
CA ASN A 44 15.36 7.05 5.80
C ASN A 44 16.19 6.05 5.00
N LEU A 45 17.00 6.55 4.07
CA LEU A 45 17.93 5.77 3.28
C LEU A 45 19.32 5.81 3.93
N SER A 46 19.88 4.64 4.26
CA SER A 46 21.21 4.49 4.86
C SER A 46 22.06 3.49 4.08
N GLU A 47 23.36 3.70 4.08
CA GLU A 47 24.31 2.75 3.49
C GLU A 47 24.42 1.51 4.38
N TYR A 48 24.39 0.35 3.73
CA TYR A 48 24.54 -0.94 4.42
C TYR A 48 25.98 -1.46 4.33
N GLU A 49 26.44 -1.76 3.13
CA GLU A 49 27.76 -2.35 2.89
C GLU A 49 28.22 -2.04 1.47
N LYS A 50 29.54 -2.01 1.27
CA LYS A 50 30.17 -1.85 -0.04
C LYS A 50 30.42 -3.20 -0.70
N PHE A 51 30.23 -3.24 -2.03
CA PHE A 51 30.45 -4.39 -2.87
C PHE A 51 31.15 -3.97 -4.17
N SER A 52 31.89 -4.87 -4.79
CA SER A 52 32.38 -4.68 -6.14
C SER A 52 31.21 -4.68 -7.15
N ASN A 53 31.36 -4.01 -8.28
CA ASN A 53 30.34 -4.03 -9.34
C ASN A 53 30.04 -5.46 -9.82
N ARG A 54 31.06 -6.33 -9.85
CA ARG A 54 30.86 -7.74 -10.23
C ARG A 54 29.93 -8.49 -9.26
N GLU A 55 30.07 -8.24 -7.96
CA GLU A 55 29.16 -8.83 -6.95
C GLU A 55 27.75 -8.27 -7.10
N ILE A 56 27.61 -6.95 -7.34
CA ILE A 56 26.31 -6.30 -7.56
C ILE A 56 25.62 -6.88 -8.78
N GLU A 57 26.31 -7.04 -9.92
CA GLU A 57 25.73 -7.62 -11.13
C GLU A 57 25.30 -9.08 -10.92
N ALA A 58 26.08 -9.84 -10.18
CA ALA A 58 25.75 -11.22 -9.85
C ALA A 58 24.50 -11.31 -8.93
N ILE A 59 24.42 -10.41 -7.93
CA ILE A 59 23.25 -10.31 -7.03
C ILE A 59 22.00 -9.93 -7.83
N ILE A 60 22.08 -8.92 -8.71
CA ILE A 60 20.96 -8.49 -9.56
C ILE A 60 20.49 -9.63 -10.44
N SER A 61 21.41 -10.35 -11.08
CA SER A 61 21.11 -11.51 -11.94
C SER A 61 20.38 -12.61 -11.15
N LEU A 62 20.80 -12.91 -9.94
CA LEU A 62 20.17 -13.89 -9.07
C LEU A 62 18.78 -13.44 -8.60
N LEU A 63 18.60 -12.15 -8.27
CA LEU A 63 17.31 -11.56 -7.92
C LEU A 63 16.34 -11.62 -9.12
N LYS A 64 16.81 -11.33 -10.34
CA LYS A 64 16.01 -11.46 -11.58
C LYS A 64 15.56 -12.89 -11.78
N PHE A 65 16.47 -13.86 -11.65
CA PHE A 65 16.17 -15.28 -11.77
C PHE A 65 15.07 -15.71 -10.79
N ASN A 66 15.23 -15.40 -9.51
CA ASN A 66 14.25 -15.75 -8.48
C ASN A 66 12.88 -15.08 -8.69
N SER A 67 12.84 -13.93 -9.37
CA SER A 67 11.64 -13.14 -9.63
C SER A 67 10.96 -13.43 -10.96
N ASN A 68 11.44 -14.42 -11.72
CA ASN A 68 11.00 -14.73 -13.07
C ASN A 68 11.13 -13.53 -14.04
N ILE A 69 12.19 -12.76 -13.89
CA ILE A 69 12.57 -11.65 -14.76
C ILE A 69 13.58 -12.17 -15.80
N ASP A 70 13.48 -11.71 -17.04
CA ASP A 70 14.42 -12.05 -18.10
C ASP A 70 15.82 -11.46 -17.81
N ILE A 71 16.79 -12.33 -17.55
CA ILE A 71 18.17 -11.93 -17.20
C ILE A 71 18.87 -11.28 -18.39
N SER A 72 18.54 -11.67 -19.62
CA SER A 72 19.23 -11.17 -20.84
C SER A 72 18.81 -9.74 -21.20
N ARG A 73 17.62 -9.28 -20.75
CA ARG A 73 17.09 -7.94 -21.03
C ARG A 73 17.48 -6.98 -19.91
N ASN A 74 18.65 -6.37 -20.05
CA ASN A 74 19.17 -5.39 -19.08
C ASN A 74 19.01 -3.91 -19.52
N LYS A 75 18.46 -3.69 -20.72
CA LYS A 75 18.22 -2.35 -21.29
C LYS A 75 16.77 -1.89 -21.17
N GLU A 76 15.92 -2.67 -20.54
CA GLU A 76 14.49 -2.39 -20.36
C GLU A 76 14.14 -2.48 -18.88
N PRO A 77 13.30 -1.57 -18.35
CA PRO A 77 12.76 -1.70 -17.01
C PRO A 77 11.91 -2.97 -16.89
N GLN A 78 12.16 -3.76 -15.88
CA GLN A 78 11.42 -5.00 -15.63
C GLN A 78 10.99 -5.05 -14.16
N SER A 79 9.96 -5.85 -13.88
CA SER A 79 9.52 -6.07 -12.50
C SER A 79 9.01 -7.50 -12.33
N GLY A 80 9.40 -8.13 -11.23
CA GLY A 80 8.99 -9.49 -10.88
C GLY A 80 8.86 -9.64 -9.37
N ARG A 81 8.52 -10.86 -8.93
CA ARG A 81 8.27 -11.15 -7.53
C ARG A 81 8.72 -12.54 -7.16
N PHE A 82 9.13 -12.70 -5.91
CA PHE A 82 9.36 -14.02 -5.33
C PHE A 82 9.07 -14.02 -3.83
N VAL A 83 8.93 -15.22 -3.27
CA VAL A 83 8.78 -15.42 -1.83
C VAL A 83 10.12 -15.83 -1.25
N TYR A 84 10.56 -15.11 -0.24
CA TYR A 84 11.78 -15.41 0.50
C TYR A 84 11.42 -15.90 1.90
N LYS A 85 11.92 -17.09 2.27
CA LYS A 85 11.70 -17.66 3.61
C LYS A 85 12.83 -17.27 4.55
N HIS A 86 12.47 -16.69 5.69
CA HIS A 86 13.40 -16.39 6.78
C HIS A 86 12.73 -16.63 8.14
N ASN A 87 13.38 -17.46 8.99
CA ASN A 87 12.87 -17.83 10.32
C ASN A 87 11.39 -18.30 10.29
N ASP A 88 11.10 -19.29 9.42
CA ASP A 88 9.77 -19.89 9.21
C ASP A 88 8.65 -18.90 8.80
N LYS A 89 9.04 -17.67 8.41
CA LYS A 89 8.13 -16.65 7.86
C LYS A 89 8.38 -16.45 6.37
N ASP A 90 7.29 -16.26 5.63
CA ASP A 90 7.32 -15.92 4.22
C ASP A 90 7.33 -14.40 4.05
N TYR A 91 8.33 -13.88 3.35
CA TYR A 91 8.44 -12.48 2.95
C TYR A 91 8.20 -12.36 1.46
N TYR A 92 7.25 -11.53 1.08
CA TYR A 92 6.96 -11.25 -0.32
C TYR A 92 7.86 -10.12 -0.80
N LEU A 93 8.67 -10.38 -1.84
CA LEU A 93 9.61 -9.43 -2.39
C LEU A 93 9.23 -9.05 -3.81
N ARG A 94 9.27 -7.75 -4.12
CA ARG A 94 9.14 -7.23 -5.49
C ARG A 94 10.49 -6.67 -5.92
N VAL A 95 11.02 -7.21 -7.01
CA VAL A 95 12.23 -6.72 -7.66
C VAL A 95 11.82 -5.85 -8.84
N SER A 96 12.39 -4.64 -8.92
CA SER A 96 12.21 -3.74 -10.05
C SER A 96 13.58 -3.32 -10.55
N THR A 97 13.87 -3.56 -11.83
CA THR A 97 15.15 -3.19 -12.45
C THR A 97 15.02 -1.90 -13.23
N LEU A 98 16.12 -1.16 -13.30
CA LEU A 98 16.25 0.08 -14.04
C LEU A 98 17.54 0.07 -14.87
N PRO A 99 17.46 0.23 -16.19
CA PRO A 99 18.65 0.41 -17.04
C PRO A 99 19.42 1.68 -16.66
N LEU A 100 20.72 1.58 -16.61
CA LEU A 100 21.60 2.72 -16.34
C LEU A 100 22.37 3.11 -17.60
N SER A 101 22.68 4.40 -17.77
CA SER A 101 23.29 4.93 -19.00
C SER A 101 24.69 4.40 -19.26
N GLU A 102 25.49 4.21 -18.23
CA GLU A 102 26.91 3.80 -18.33
C GLU A 102 27.15 2.39 -17.81
N LEU A 103 26.20 1.80 -17.13
CA LEU A 103 26.29 0.48 -16.50
C LEU A 103 25.08 -0.36 -16.91
N ASN A 104 25.14 -1.67 -16.68
CA ASN A 104 24.10 -2.58 -17.15
C ASN A 104 22.73 -2.24 -16.57
N GLU A 105 22.55 -2.40 -15.28
CA GLU A 105 21.28 -2.10 -14.60
C GLU A 105 21.48 -1.97 -13.08
N GLY A 106 20.56 -1.26 -12.45
CA GLY A 106 20.36 -1.27 -11.02
C GLY A 106 19.03 -1.92 -10.65
N CYS A 107 18.82 -2.22 -9.38
CA CYS A 107 17.52 -2.70 -8.94
C CYS A 107 17.12 -2.20 -7.56
N VAL A 108 15.80 -2.21 -7.32
CA VAL A 108 15.20 -2.00 -6.00
C VAL A 108 14.41 -3.25 -5.63
N VAL A 109 14.67 -3.77 -4.45
CA VAL A 109 13.90 -4.86 -3.87
C VAL A 109 13.01 -4.29 -2.78
N ARG A 110 11.70 -4.28 -2.99
CA ARG A 110 10.71 -3.92 -1.98
C ARG A 110 10.34 -5.12 -1.14
N ILE A 111 10.38 -4.97 0.18
CA ILE A 111 10.02 -6.00 1.15
C ILE A 111 8.63 -5.69 1.70
N PHE A 112 7.69 -6.59 1.46
CA PHE A 112 6.35 -6.49 2.04
C PHE A 112 6.33 -7.22 3.39
N ILE A 113 6.27 -6.44 4.47
CA ILE A 113 6.24 -6.97 5.84
C ILE A 113 4.82 -7.45 6.16
N ASN A 114 4.69 -8.71 6.62
CA ASN A 114 3.40 -9.40 6.75
C ASN A 114 2.67 -9.13 8.09
N GLU A 115 3.08 -8.13 8.86
CA GLU A 115 2.48 -7.83 10.16
C GLU A 115 1.30 -6.88 10.00
N LEU A 116 0.09 -7.41 9.68
CA LEU A 116 -1.15 -6.64 9.67
C LEU A 116 -1.76 -6.51 11.07
N GLU A 117 -1.39 -7.40 11.99
CA GLU A 117 -2.03 -7.51 13.30
C GLU A 117 -1.64 -6.38 14.25
N ASP A 118 -0.40 -5.90 14.17
CA ASP A 118 0.15 -4.87 15.06
C ASP A 118 -0.05 -3.43 14.56
N VAL A 119 -0.75 -3.24 13.42
CA VAL A 119 -0.99 -1.91 12.85
C VAL A 119 -2.28 -1.34 13.44
N GLU A 120 -2.20 -0.25 14.19
CA GLU A 120 -3.37 0.53 14.54
C GLU A 120 -3.82 1.41 13.37
N TYR A 121 -5.16 1.63 13.24
CA TYR A 121 -5.70 2.48 12.18
C TYR A 121 -5.48 3.96 12.41
N SER A 122 -5.25 4.33 13.67
CA SER A 122 -4.96 5.71 14.08
C SER A 122 -4.17 5.71 15.38
N ILE A 123 -3.41 6.78 15.61
CA ILE A 123 -2.83 7.08 16.92
C ILE A 123 -3.88 7.59 17.92
N PHE A 124 -5.11 7.81 17.46
CA PHE A 124 -6.27 8.16 18.28
C PHE A 124 -7.20 6.94 18.39
N ASP A 125 -7.43 6.49 19.62
CA ASP A 125 -8.19 5.28 19.90
C ASP A 125 -9.62 5.33 19.36
N GLU A 126 -10.28 6.48 19.45
CA GLU A 126 -11.65 6.68 18.93
C GLU A 126 -11.72 6.44 17.41
N ASP A 127 -10.75 6.95 16.67
CA ASP A 127 -10.66 6.75 15.21
C ASP A 127 -10.40 5.28 14.88
N SER A 128 -9.45 4.65 15.60
CA SER A 128 -9.15 3.22 15.45
C SER A 128 -10.38 2.37 15.73
N GLN A 129 -11.12 2.67 16.78
CA GLN A 129 -12.34 1.95 17.14
C GLN A 129 -13.43 2.12 16.08
N TYR A 130 -13.65 3.35 15.58
CA TYR A 130 -14.62 3.61 14.53
C TYR A 130 -14.31 2.81 13.25
N ILE A 131 -13.03 2.80 12.81
CA ILE A 131 -12.61 2.05 11.63
C ILE A 131 -12.78 0.54 11.85
N ASN A 132 -12.46 0.02 13.02
CA ASN A 132 -12.72 -1.38 13.40
C ASN A 132 -14.22 -1.72 13.28
N ASP A 133 -15.09 -0.80 13.69
CA ASP A 133 -16.54 -0.98 13.67
C ASP A 133 -17.14 -0.99 12.26
N LEU A 134 -16.44 -0.47 11.25
CA LEU A 134 -16.83 -0.60 9.85
C LEU A 134 -16.91 -2.07 9.41
N SER A 135 -16.17 -2.98 10.06
CA SER A 135 -16.29 -4.43 9.83
C SER A 135 -17.65 -5.04 10.20
N LYS A 136 -18.50 -4.30 10.90
CA LYS A 136 -19.87 -4.69 11.24
C LYS A 136 -20.89 -4.28 10.17
N ARG A 137 -20.48 -3.43 9.22
CA ARG A 137 -21.37 -2.96 8.15
C ARG A 137 -21.64 -4.08 7.15
N ALA A 138 -22.88 -4.13 6.66
CA ALA A 138 -23.29 -5.11 5.66
C ALA A 138 -22.98 -4.64 4.24
N TYR A 139 -23.11 -3.34 3.97
CA TYR A 139 -22.92 -2.74 2.65
C TYR A 139 -22.40 -1.30 2.73
N GLY A 140 -21.98 -0.78 1.59
CA GLY A 140 -21.49 0.58 1.39
C GLY A 140 -20.04 0.64 0.97
N LEU A 141 -19.57 1.83 0.63
CA LEU A 141 -18.20 2.08 0.17
C LEU A 141 -17.37 2.73 1.27
N VAL A 142 -16.23 2.12 1.58
CA VAL A 142 -15.18 2.68 2.43
C VAL A 142 -13.98 3.01 1.58
N LEU A 143 -13.51 4.26 1.60
CA LEU A 143 -12.37 4.75 0.84
C LEU A 143 -11.21 5.10 1.77
N PHE A 144 -10.03 4.55 1.47
CA PHE A 144 -8.78 4.93 2.10
C PHE A 144 -8.00 5.88 1.19
N SER A 145 -7.62 7.06 1.68
CA SER A 145 -6.90 8.04 0.89
C SER A 145 -5.61 8.52 1.54
N GLY A 146 -4.77 9.17 0.75
CA GLY A 146 -3.49 9.73 1.16
C GLY A 146 -2.41 9.53 0.10
N PRO A 147 -1.21 10.10 0.29
CA PRO A 147 -0.09 9.96 -0.64
C PRO A 147 0.47 8.53 -0.68
N THR A 148 1.39 8.29 -1.60
CA THR A 148 2.13 7.02 -1.66
C THR A 148 2.91 6.81 -0.35
N GLY A 149 2.84 5.59 0.19
CA GLY A 149 3.50 5.24 1.45
C GLY A 149 2.76 5.66 2.72
N SER A 150 1.55 6.24 2.63
CA SER A 150 0.73 6.59 3.80
C SER A 150 0.06 5.40 4.49
N GLY A 151 0.21 4.18 3.95
CA GLY A 151 -0.33 2.95 4.54
C GLY A 151 -1.75 2.58 4.12
N LYS A 152 -2.34 3.21 3.08
CA LYS A 152 -3.69 2.93 2.58
C LYS A 152 -3.98 1.45 2.38
N SER A 153 -3.18 0.78 1.55
CA SER A 153 -3.35 -0.66 1.26
C SER A 153 -3.25 -1.50 2.53
N THR A 154 -2.36 -1.13 3.47
CA THR A 154 -2.20 -1.83 4.75
C THR A 154 -3.46 -1.73 5.61
N SER A 155 -4.03 -0.53 5.77
CA SER A 155 -5.28 -0.31 6.51
C SER A 155 -6.46 -1.04 5.85
N MET A 156 -6.56 -0.95 4.53
CA MET A 156 -7.58 -1.65 3.74
C MET A 156 -7.49 -3.17 3.92
N TYR A 157 -6.30 -3.75 3.79
CA TYR A 157 -6.10 -5.20 3.99
C TYR A 157 -6.34 -5.64 5.43
N LYS A 158 -6.01 -4.81 6.42
CA LYS A 158 -6.32 -5.10 7.82
C LYS A 158 -7.83 -5.23 8.01
N LEU A 159 -8.62 -4.28 7.47
CA LEU A 159 -10.08 -4.33 7.54
C LEU A 159 -10.65 -5.54 6.77
N ALA A 160 -10.14 -5.81 5.56
CA ALA A 160 -10.52 -6.98 4.77
C ALA A 160 -10.23 -8.30 5.50
N SER A 161 -9.04 -8.43 6.11
CA SER A 161 -8.67 -9.60 6.90
C SER A 161 -9.55 -9.79 8.14
N MET A 162 -9.95 -8.68 8.77
CA MET A 162 -10.88 -8.73 9.91
C MET A 162 -12.26 -9.24 9.49
N LEU A 163 -12.76 -8.83 8.32
CA LEU A 163 -14.01 -9.35 7.74
C LEU A 163 -13.91 -10.87 7.50
N ALA A 164 -12.82 -11.33 6.88
CA ALA A 164 -12.60 -12.75 6.61
C ALA A 164 -12.52 -13.58 7.91
N ARG A 165 -11.92 -13.07 8.98
CA ARG A 165 -11.91 -13.72 10.30
C ARG A 165 -13.28 -13.83 10.94
N LYS A 166 -14.24 -13.00 10.53
CA LYS A 166 -15.67 -13.08 10.93
C LYS A 166 -16.49 -13.99 10.01
N ASN A 167 -15.84 -14.94 9.33
CA ASN A 167 -16.43 -15.89 8.39
C ASN A 167 -17.13 -15.23 7.19
N LYS A 168 -16.69 -14.04 6.78
CA LYS A 168 -17.14 -13.38 5.56
C LYS A 168 -16.27 -13.75 4.38
N GLN A 169 -16.87 -14.01 3.23
CA GLN A 169 -16.15 -14.23 1.99
C GLN A 169 -15.69 -12.89 1.43
N VAL A 170 -14.38 -12.66 1.47
CA VAL A 170 -13.77 -11.42 0.98
C VAL A 170 -12.97 -11.71 -0.28
N ILE A 171 -13.34 -11.08 -1.40
CA ILE A 171 -12.66 -11.24 -2.69
C ILE A 171 -12.03 -9.90 -3.09
N THR A 172 -10.78 -9.93 -3.57
CA THR A 172 -10.06 -8.73 -4.00
C THR A 172 -9.78 -8.75 -5.50
N VAL A 173 -9.75 -7.56 -6.12
CA VAL A 173 -9.21 -7.33 -7.47
C VAL A 173 -8.13 -6.26 -7.38
N GLU A 174 -6.94 -6.58 -7.87
CA GLU A 174 -5.76 -5.74 -7.66
C GLU A 174 -4.86 -5.70 -8.92
N ASP A 175 -4.18 -4.59 -9.13
CA ASP A 175 -3.22 -4.41 -10.24
C ASP A 175 -1.91 -3.75 -9.76
N PRO A 176 -1.00 -4.60 -9.33
CA PRO A 176 -1.05 -6.03 -9.04
C PRO A 176 -1.34 -6.31 -7.55
N VAL A 177 -1.58 -7.57 -7.18
CA VAL A 177 -1.62 -7.99 -5.76
C VAL A 177 -0.30 -7.61 -5.08
N GLU A 178 -0.29 -6.64 -4.19
CA GLU A 178 0.92 -6.18 -3.49
C GLU A 178 1.39 -7.16 -2.42
N LYS A 179 0.44 -7.79 -1.74
CA LYS A 179 0.68 -8.67 -0.61
C LYS A 179 -0.31 -9.83 -0.63
N LYS A 180 0.20 -11.06 -0.52
CA LYS A 180 -0.66 -12.23 -0.39
C LYS A 180 -1.16 -12.36 1.04
N ILE A 181 -2.48 -12.45 1.19
CA ILE A 181 -3.14 -12.57 2.49
C ILE A 181 -3.92 -13.88 2.49
N PRO A 182 -3.50 -14.88 3.29
CA PRO A 182 -4.08 -16.22 3.24
C PRO A 182 -5.59 -16.28 3.48
N SER A 183 -6.14 -15.32 4.21
CA SER A 183 -7.58 -15.25 4.53
C SER A 183 -8.42 -14.61 3.42
N LEU A 184 -7.82 -14.10 2.34
CA LEU A 184 -8.53 -13.42 1.25
C LEU A 184 -8.42 -14.20 -0.05
N ILE A 185 -9.45 -14.13 -0.86
CA ILE A 185 -9.42 -14.61 -2.24
C ILE A 185 -8.95 -13.44 -3.12
N GLN A 186 -7.69 -13.49 -3.58
CA GLN A 186 -7.06 -12.38 -4.29
C GLN A 186 -6.94 -12.68 -5.79
N MET A 187 -7.61 -11.87 -6.60
CA MET A 187 -7.52 -11.90 -8.06
C MET A 187 -6.61 -10.77 -8.53
N GLN A 188 -5.67 -11.09 -9.40
CA GLN A 188 -4.82 -10.10 -10.05
C GLN A 188 -5.30 -9.81 -11.47
N VAL A 189 -5.37 -8.52 -11.82
CA VAL A 189 -5.60 -8.07 -13.20
C VAL A 189 -4.50 -8.60 -14.10
N ASN A 190 -4.90 -9.11 -15.27
CA ASN A 190 -4.01 -9.57 -16.32
C ASN A 190 -4.66 -9.30 -17.69
N GLU A 191 -4.42 -8.13 -18.23
CA GLU A 191 -5.02 -7.71 -19.50
C GLU A 191 -4.70 -8.64 -20.66
N LYS A 192 -3.49 -9.24 -20.68
CA LYS A 192 -3.10 -10.22 -21.71
C LYS A 192 -3.95 -11.49 -21.69
N ALA A 193 -4.46 -11.85 -20.51
CA ALA A 193 -5.37 -12.97 -20.33
C ALA A 193 -6.86 -12.55 -20.36
N GLY A 194 -7.16 -11.28 -20.67
CA GLY A 194 -8.52 -10.74 -20.68
C GLY A 194 -9.10 -10.47 -19.28
N ILE A 195 -8.29 -10.56 -18.23
CA ILE A 195 -8.72 -10.26 -16.85
C ILE A 195 -8.52 -8.77 -16.61
N THR A 196 -9.52 -7.97 -16.97
CA THR A 196 -9.61 -6.55 -16.67
C THR A 196 -10.37 -6.33 -15.37
N TYR A 197 -10.30 -5.12 -14.78
CA TYR A 197 -11.13 -4.77 -13.62
C TYR A 197 -12.62 -5.03 -13.87
N ASP A 198 -13.14 -4.64 -15.03
CA ASP A 198 -14.56 -4.83 -15.40
C ASP A 198 -14.97 -6.30 -15.42
N ASN A 199 -14.21 -7.15 -16.13
CA ASN A 199 -14.49 -8.57 -16.21
C ASN A 199 -14.33 -9.29 -14.87
N ALA A 200 -13.33 -8.88 -14.08
CA ALA A 200 -13.06 -9.41 -12.75
C ALA A 200 -14.23 -9.11 -11.80
N LEU A 201 -14.69 -7.86 -11.73
CA LEU A 201 -15.77 -7.45 -10.85
C LEU A 201 -17.11 -8.12 -11.22
N LYS A 202 -17.41 -8.20 -12.52
CA LYS A 202 -18.59 -8.96 -12.99
C LYS A 202 -18.53 -10.44 -12.60
N SER A 203 -17.36 -11.00 -12.54
CA SER A 203 -17.14 -12.41 -12.14
C SER A 203 -17.27 -12.57 -10.63
N ILE A 204 -16.71 -11.66 -9.85
CA ILE A 204 -16.77 -11.68 -8.38
C ILE A 204 -18.21 -11.59 -7.88
N LEU A 205 -19.04 -10.72 -8.47
CA LEU A 205 -20.47 -10.60 -8.10
C LEU A 205 -21.28 -11.90 -8.26
N ARG A 206 -20.75 -12.87 -9.02
CA ARG A 206 -21.34 -14.22 -9.16
C ARG A 206 -20.74 -15.26 -8.22
N CYS A 207 -19.76 -14.85 -7.41
CA CYS A 207 -19.05 -15.73 -6.47
C CYS A 207 -19.54 -15.57 -5.01
N ASP A 208 -20.72 -14.97 -4.80
CA ASP A 208 -21.34 -14.75 -3.50
C ASP A 208 -20.38 -14.08 -2.48
N PRO A 209 -19.80 -12.90 -2.78
CA PRO A 209 -18.92 -12.21 -1.86
C PRO A 209 -19.72 -11.46 -0.78
N ASP A 210 -19.30 -11.54 0.47
CA ASP A 210 -19.80 -10.63 1.53
C ASP A 210 -19.18 -9.24 1.45
N ALA A 211 -17.90 -9.20 1.01
CA ALA A 211 -17.19 -7.94 0.81
C ALA A 211 -16.22 -8.03 -0.36
N MET A 212 -16.01 -6.90 -1.01
CA MET A 212 -15.10 -6.76 -2.15
C MET A 212 -14.02 -5.73 -1.85
N VAL A 213 -12.79 -6.02 -2.28
CA VAL A 213 -11.68 -5.06 -2.25
C VAL A 213 -11.27 -4.75 -3.68
N ILE A 214 -11.32 -3.47 -4.03
CA ILE A 214 -10.88 -2.98 -5.33
C ILE A 214 -9.63 -2.14 -5.10
N GLY A 215 -8.47 -2.64 -5.55
CA GLY A 215 -7.16 -2.14 -5.16
C GLY A 215 -7.02 -0.63 -5.14
N GLU A 216 -7.34 0.04 -6.26
CA GLU A 216 -7.22 1.50 -6.38
C GLU A 216 -8.15 2.07 -7.45
N ILE A 217 -8.76 3.23 -7.15
CA ILE A 217 -9.54 4.02 -8.11
C ILE A 217 -8.60 5.02 -8.81
N ARG A 218 -8.31 4.77 -10.10
CA ARG A 218 -7.45 5.64 -10.93
C ARG A 218 -8.21 6.40 -12.00
N ASP A 219 -9.29 5.83 -12.51
CA ASP A 219 -10.04 6.32 -13.66
C ASP A 219 -11.56 6.17 -13.46
N TYR A 220 -12.32 6.79 -14.38
CA TYR A 220 -13.78 6.72 -14.39
C TYR A 220 -14.32 5.30 -14.42
N LYS A 221 -13.71 4.42 -15.21
CA LYS A 221 -14.20 3.05 -15.39
C LYS A 221 -14.15 2.27 -14.08
N THR A 222 -13.02 2.35 -13.38
CA THR A 222 -12.86 1.73 -12.06
C THR A 222 -13.78 2.38 -11.03
N ALA A 223 -13.89 3.73 -11.03
CA ALA A 223 -14.77 4.46 -10.13
C ALA A 223 -16.23 4.06 -10.29
N SER A 224 -16.73 3.98 -11.53
CA SER A 224 -18.10 3.56 -11.86
C SER A 224 -18.38 2.13 -11.39
N GLN A 225 -17.42 1.22 -11.56
CA GLN A 225 -17.56 -0.17 -11.10
C GLN A 225 -17.60 -0.29 -9.58
N VAL A 226 -16.78 0.49 -8.87
CA VAL A 226 -16.78 0.56 -7.39
C VAL A 226 -18.16 1.01 -6.88
N ILE A 227 -18.71 2.07 -7.47
CA ILE A 227 -20.06 2.58 -7.15
C ILE A 227 -21.14 1.53 -7.43
N THR A 228 -21.13 0.92 -8.63
CA THR A 228 -22.09 -0.11 -9.01
C THR A 228 -22.04 -1.31 -8.05
N SER A 229 -20.84 -1.73 -7.67
CA SER A 229 -20.64 -2.81 -6.70
C SER A 229 -21.20 -2.47 -5.32
N SER A 230 -21.09 -1.20 -4.91
CA SER A 230 -21.67 -0.74 -3.63
C SER A 230 -23.20 -0.71 -3.66
N PHE A 231 -23.79 -0.35 -4.80
CA PHE A 231 -25.25 -0.40 -4.99
C PHE A 231 -25.83 -1.82 -4.97
N SER A 232 -25.02 -2.82 -5.30
CA SER A 232 -25.47 -4.23 -5.27
C SER A 232 -25.57 -4.84 -3.86
N GLY A 233 -25.43 -4.04 -2.81
CA GLY A 233 -25.64 -4.46 -1.42
C GLY A 233 -24.41 -5.07 -0.74
N HIS A 234 -23.21 -4.88 -1.30
CA HIS A 234 -21.95 -5.39 -0.75
C HIS A 234 -21.16 -4.31 -0.02
N LEU A 235 -20.34 -4.73 0.94
CA LEU A 235 -19.33 -3.86 1.51
C LEU A 235 -18.13 -3.80 0.56
N VAL A 236 -17.83 -2.60 0.06
CA VAL A 236 -16.72 -2.37 -0.88
C VAL A 236 -15.65 -1.54 -0.19
N LEU A 237 -14.41 -2.01 -0.27
CA LEU A 237 -13.22 -1.29 0.21
C LEU A 237 -12.35 -0.92 -0.99
N SER A 238 -11.89 0.32 -1.05
CA SER A 238 -10.97 0.74 -2.11
C SER A 238 -10.01 1.81 -1.63
N THR A 239 -8.96 2.08 -2.43
CA THR A 239 -8.05 3.19 -2.20
C THR A 239 -8.19 4.24 -3.30
N ILE A 240 -7.86 5.48 -2.96
CA ILE A 240 -7.81 6.59 -3.91
C ILE A 240 -6.71 7.55 -3.50
N HIS A 241 -6.07 8.21 -4.46
CA HIS A 241 -5.10 9.27 -4.18
C HIS A 241 -5.81 10.62 -4.08
N ALA A 242 -5.80 11.18 -2.86
CA ALA A 242 -6.23 12.55 -2.56
C ALA A 242 -5.50 13.05 -1.30
N GLU A 243 -5.44 14.37 -1.13
CA GLU A 243 -4.76 14.98 0.02
C GLU A 243 -5.54 14.77 1.33
N ASP A 244 -6.84 14.99 1.30
CA ASP A 244 -7.73 14.89 2.44
C ASP A 244 -9.06 14.23 2.05
N SER A 245 -10.00 14.17 2.97
CA SER A 245 -11.28 13.52 2.73
C SER A 245 -12.20 14.32 1.77
N ILE A 246 -12.10 15.63 1.74
CA ILE A 246 -12.84 16.48 0.79
C ILE A 246 -12.22 16.36 -0.61
N GLY A 247 -10.91 16.32 -0.69
CA GLY A 247 -10.19 16.04 -1.94
C GLY A 247 -10.60 14.73 -2.58
N VAL A 248 -10.98 13.71 -1.78
CA VAL A 248 -11.56 12.46 -2.32
C VAL A 248 -12.86 12.73 -3.05
N ILE A 249 -13.80 13.50 -2.46
CA ILE A 249 -15.08 13.83 -3.09
C ILE A 249 -14.85 14.60 -4.40
N ASN A 250 -13.96 15.59 -4.38
CA ASN A 250 -13.61 16.36 -5.56
C ASN A 250 -12.99 15.46 -6.64
N ARG A 251 -12.06 14.57 -6.25
CA ARG A 251 -11.43 13.61 -7.19
C ARG A 251 -12.45 12.68 -7.84
N LEU A 252 -13.44 12.20 -7.11
CA LEU A 252 -14.52 11.36 -7.66
C LEU A 252 -15.40 12.14 -8.63
N ARG A 253 -15.67 13.43 -8.37
CA ARG A 253 -16.36 14.32 -9.29
C ARG A 253 -15.56 14.54 -10.58
N ASP A 254 -14.25 14.77 -10.45
CA ASP A 254 -13.35 14.90 -11.60
C ASP A 254 -13.32 13.65 -12.47
N LEU A 255 -13.55 12.48 -11.84
CA LEU A 255 -13.77 11.20 -12.51
C LEU A 255 -15.20 11.04 -13.04
N ASN A 256 -15.99 12.11 -13.15
CA ASN A 256 -17.36 12.16 -13.67
C ASN A 256 -18.39 11.32 -12.88
N LEU A 257 -18.19 11.07 -11.60
CA LEU A 257 -19.23 10.50 -10.74
C LEU A 257 -20.21 11.59 -10.29
N SER A 258 -21.49 11.24 -10.20
CA SER A 258 -22.50 12.16 -9.70
C SER A 258 -22.36 12.32 -8.18
N LEU A 259 -22.68 13.52 -7.66
CA LEU A 259 -22.73 13.75 -6.21
C LEU A 259 -23.75 12.86 -5.52
N GLU A 260 -24.84 12.52 -6.21
CA GLU A 260 -25.88 11.64 -5.69
C GLU A 260 -25.36 10.21 -5.51
N ASP A 261 -24.60 9.67 -6.49
CA ASP A 261 -23.98 8.34 -6.37
C ASP A 261 -22.97 8.30 -5.21
N ILE A 262 -22.16 9.36 -5.08
CA ILE A 262 -21.20 9.52 -3.98
C ILE A 262 -21.93 9.50 -2.63
N LYS A 263 -22.98 10.29 -2.50
CA LYS A 263 -23.78 10.43 -1.29
C LYS A 263 -24.48 9.12 -0.89
N GLN A 264 -25.02 8.39 -1.87
CA GLN A 264 -25.75 7.15 -1.61
C GLN A 264 -24.84 5.97 -1.25
N THR A 265 -23.64 5.91 -1.82
CA THR A 265 -22.76 4.73 -1.69
C THR A 265 -21.72 4.86 -0.60
N ILE A 266 -21.08 6.03 -0.44
CA ILE A 266 -19.95 6.17 0.49
C ILE A 266 -20.44 6.26 1.93
N ILE A 267 -19.93 5.36 2.76
CA ILE A 267 -20.24 5.34 4.20
C ILE A 267 -19.10 5.94 5.04
N CYS A 268 -17.88 5.94 4.50
CA CYS A 268 -16.73 6.49 5.19
C CYS A 268 -15.58 6.78 4.22
N ILE A 269 -14.92 7.92 4.41
CA ILE A 269 -13.63 8.25 3.80
C ILE A 269 -12.61 8.38 4.92
N ILE A 270 -11.46 7.72 4.78
CA ILE A 270 -10.37 7.69 5.76
C ILE A 270 -9.12 8.22 5.06
N SER A 271 -8.75 9.47 5.35
CA SER A 271 -7.52 10.08 4.86
C SER A 271 -6.42 9.93 5.88
N GLN A 272 -5.24 9.46 5.47
CA GLN A 272 -4.22 9.03 6.41
C GLN A 272 -2.80 9.47 6.03
N ARG A 273 -1.99 9.69 7.09
CA ARG A 273 -0.55 9.94 7.00
C ARG A 273 0.18 9.01 7.95
N LEU A 274 1.26 8.41 7.45
CA LEU A 274 2.12 7.55 8.27
C LEU A 274 3.25 8.39 8.85
N VAL A 275 3.28 8.54 10.16
CA VAL A 275 4.19 9.43 10.90
C VAL A 275 5.16 8.66 11.79
N ASN A 276 6.29 9.29 12.13
CA ASN A 276 7.19 8.81 13.16
C ASN A 276 6.73 9.36 14.52
N LEU A 277 6.53 8.48 15.49
CA LEU A 277 6.12 8.83 16.83
C LEU A 277 7.35 9.11 17.71
N THR A 278 7.15 9.92 18.75
CA THR A 278 8.19 10.27 19.74
C THR A 278 8.76 9.04 20.46
N ASN A 279 8.00 7.94 20.55
CA ASN A 279 8.45 6.67 21.11
C ASN A 279 9.27 5.80 20.14
N GLY A 280 9.65 6.33 18.99
CA GLY A 280 10.43 5.62 17.95
C GLY A 280 9.64 4.61 17.11
N LYS A 281 8.32 4.46 17.33
CA LYS A 281 7.43 3.66 16.48
C LYS A 281 6.88 4.51 15.32
N ARG A 282 6.16 3.86 14.41
CA ARG A 282 5.36 4.54 13.38
C ARG A 282 3.89 4.41 13.74
N GLY A 283 3.11 5.44 13.42
CA GLY A 283 1.67 5.46 13.63
C GLY A 283 0.95 6.16 12.48
N LEU A 284 -0.37 6.10 12.48
CA LEU A 284 -1.20 6.75 11.48
C LEU A 284 -1.95 7.93 12.12
N VAL A 285 -1.78 9.12 11.54
CA VAL A 285 -2.70 10.24 11.75
C VAL A 285 -3.80 10.11 10.72
N THR A 286 -5.06 10.07 11.17
CA THR A 286 -6.21 9.84 10.32
C THR A 286 -7.25 10.95 10.45
N GLU A 287 -7.83 11.33 9.33
CA GLU A 287 -9.04 12.12 9.22
C GLU A 287 -10.16 11.20 8.75
N ILE A 288 -11.29 11.22 9.42
CA ILE A 288 -12.45 10.38 9.12
C ILE A 288 -13.63 11.25 8.73
N LEU A 289 -14.08 11.13 7.49
CA LEU A 289 -15.32 11.75 7.02
C LEU A 289 -16.42 10.68 6.96
N LYS A 290 -17.36 10.75 7.91
CA LYS A 290 -18.48 9.82 8.04
C LYS A 290 -19.59 10.17 7.05
N ARG A 291 -20.50 9.24 6.81
CA ARG A 291 -21.63 9.41 5.88
C ARG A 291 -22.39 10.71 6.12
N GLU A 292 -22.71 11.00 7.38
CA GLU A 292 -23.46 12.19 7.75
C GLU A 292 -22.73 13.47 7.33
N ASN A 293 -21.42 13.53 7.54
CA ASN A 293 -20.59 14.67 7.14
C ASN A 293 -20.45 14.78 5.62
N ILE A 294 -20.40 13.63 4.90
CA ILE A 294 -20.38 13.62 3.43
C ILE A 294 -21.69 14.26 2.89
N HIS A 295 -22.83 13.86 3.45
CA HIS A 295 -24.12 14.43 3.08
C HIS A 295 -24.17 15.93 3.34
N GLU A 296 -23.75 16.34 4.53
CA GLU A 296 -23.75 17.75 4.93
C GLU A 296 -22.84 18.60 4.06
N TYR A 297 -21.65 18.09 3.71
CA TYR A 297 -20.75 18.76 2.79
C TYR A 297 -21.37 18.92 1.39
N ILE A 298 -21.96 17.84 0.85
CA ILE A 298 -22.55 17.86 -0.49
C ILE A 298 -23.75 18.79 -0.56
N ASP A 299 -24.60 18.81 0.48
CA ASP A 299 -25.85 19.57 0.49
C ASP A 299 -25.63 21.04 0.90
N ASN A 300 -24.70 21.34 1.77
CA ASN A 300 -24.57 22.64 2.43
C ASN A 300 -23.17 23.26 2.41
N ASP A 301 -22.17 22.58 1.82
CA ASP A 301 -20.76 22.97 1.83
C ASP A 301 -20.19 23.18 3.26
N LYS A 302 -20.71 22.42 4.23
CA LYS A 302 -20.29 22.47 5.62
C LYS A 302 -19.52 21.23 6.02
N ILE A 303 -18.43 21.43 6.79
CA ILE A 303 -17.57 20.35 7.29
C ILE A 303 -17.60 20.40 8.81
N HIS A 304 -18.03 19.30 9.45
CA HIS A 304 -18.06 19.11 10.89
C HIS A 304 -17.15 17.97 11.35
N ASN A 305 -16.02 17.76 10.70
CA ASN A 305 -15.01 16.80 11.16
C ASN A 305 -13.69 17.50 11.51
N LEU A 306 -12.86 16.79 12.26
CA LEU A 306 -11.49 17.24 12.51
C LEU A 306 -10.66 16.96 11.27
N SER A 307 -10.22 18.03 10.57
CA SER A 307 -9.32 17.95 9.42
C SER A 307 -7.98 17.31 9.79
N LEU A 308 -7.23 16.85 8.79
CA LEU A 308 -5.86 16.34 9.01
C LEU A 308 -5.01 17.35 9.76
N GLU A 309 -5.08 18.64 9.40
CA GLU A 309 -4.36 19.74 10.08
C GLU A 309 -4.63 19.74 11.60
N LYS A 310 -5.91 19.77 11.99
CA LYS A 310 -6.30 19.73 13.42
C LYS A 310 -5.88 18.42 14.11
N LYS A 311 -5.89 17.30 13.38
CA LYS A 311 -5.41 16.02 13.90
C LYS A 311 -3.89 16.05 14.15
N PHE A 312 -3.12 16.71 13.28
CA PHE A 312 -1.68 16.92 13.47
C PHE A 312 -1.39 17.86 14.64
N GLU A 313 -2.16 18.95 14.78
CA GLU A 313 -2.08 19.83 15.95
C GLU A 313 -2.30 19.05 17.25
N LEU A 314 -3.39 18.29 17.32
CA LEU A 314 -3.72 17.48 18.49
C LEU A 314 -2.65 16.41 18.78
N ALA A 315 -2.07 15.80 17.74
CA ALA A 315 -0.99 14.82 17.90
C ALA A 315 0.28 15.46 18.47
N PHE A 316 0.60 16.67 18.04
CA PHE A 316 1.72 17.46 18.55
C PHE A 316 1.49 17.91 19.99
N GLU A 317 0.34 18.50 20.30
CA GLU A 317 -0.04 18.92 21.67
C GLU A 317 0.01 17.76 22.68
N LYS A 318 -0.38 16.56 22.26
CA LYS A 318 -0.29 15.34 23.08
C LYS A 318 1.14 14.75 23.14
N GLY A 319 2.12 15.37 22.50
CA GLY A 319 3.50 14.87 22.46
C GLY A 319 3.68 13.55 21.72
N LEU A 320 2.74 13.16 20.85
CA LEU A 320 2.80 11.91 20.08
C LEU A 320 3.73 12.02 18.89
N ILE A 321 3.87 13.22 18.29
CA ILE A 321 4.77 13.53 17.18
C ILE A 321 5.64 14.73 17.51
N SER A 322 6.81 14.88 16.86
CA SER A 322 7.66 16.06 16.98
C SER A 322 7.18 17.22 16.12
N ALA A 323 7.69 18.43 16.38
CA ALA A 323 7.46 19.61 15.54
C ALA A 323 7.94 19.35 14.08
N ASP A 324 9.13 18.75 13.92
CA ASP A 324 9.71 18.43 12.61
C ASP A 324 8.81 17.44 11.82
N GLU A 325 8.21 16.46 12.51
CA GLU A 325 7.31 15.51 11.84
C GLU A 325 6.00 16.19 11.41
N LYS A 326 5.49 17.16 12.21
CA LYS A 326 4.33 17.98 11.84
C LYS A 326 4.65 18.86 10.62
N GLU A 327 5.75 19.61 10.65
CA GLU A 327 6.17 20.50 9.57
C GLU A 327 6.44 19.75 8.26
N LYS A 328 7.03 18.56 8.33
CA LYS A 328 7.26 17.68 7.17
C LYS A 328 5.99 17.39 6.35
N TRP A 329 4.83 17.39 6.99
CA TRP A 329 3.53 17.17 6.35
C TRP A 329 2.82 18.47 5.96
N GLY A 330 3.45 19.64 6.21
CA GLY A 330 2.92 20.96 5.86
C GLY A 330 1.83 21.48 6.83
N TYR A 331 1.84 21.00 8.07
CA TYR A 331 0.87 21.36 9.10
C TYR A 331 1.47 22.11 10.28
#